data_67df4de7c45c92cca50a335ce7540e40
#
_entry.id   67df4de7c45c92cca50a335ce7540e40
#
_cell.length_a   1.000
_cell.length_b   1.000
_cell.length_c   1.000
_cell.angle_alpha   90.00
_cell.angle_beta   90.00
_cell.angle_gamma   90.00
#
_symmetry.space_group_name_H-M   'P 1'
#
loop_
_entity.id
_entity.type
_entity.pdbx_description
1 polymer ?
#
loop_
_entity_poly.entity_id
_entity_poly.type
_entity_poly.pdbx_seq_one_letter_code
_entity_poly.pdbx_strand_id
1 'polypeptide(L)'
;MIDQILQQQGGFYGADKASKNDVLGKDAFLKLLVTQLQNQDPLNPLDDKEFIAQLAQFSSLEQMTNVSEGIAALTEKTAQQDMLSAVSYIGKEVTAEGSSMTKAGNYVTPVYFTLDDAAAQVFANVYDENKNLVRTEKFTSMQAGEFSFTWDGLDYNGNAANSGQYEVYFSAESPTGATVFVDTEVSGTVTAIEQGDGETYFRLGDGRKISFADIRKVIQPVAAETQE
;
A
#
# COMPACT_ATOMS: atom_id res chain seq x y z
N MET A 1 -25.61 -37.61 29.83
CA MET A 1 -26.09 -38.05 28.51
C MET A 1 -27.00 -36.97 27.88
N ILE A 2 -26.65 -35.65 28.07
CA ILE A 2 -27.39 -34.49 27.50
C ILE A 2 -26.43 -33.54 26.79
N ASP A 3 -25.08 -33.74 26.89
CA ASP A 3 -24.07 -32.87 26.30
C ASP A 3 -23.65 -33.16 24.85
N GLN A 4 -24.27 -34.13 24.17
CA GLN A 4 -23.90 -34.48 22.78
C GLN A 4 -24.87 -34.01 21.71
N ILE A 5 -25.92 -33.27 22.04
CA ILE A 5 -26.93 -32.81 21.07
C ILE A 5 -26.74 -31.32 20.66
N LEU A 6 -25.87 -30.58 21.32
CA LEU A 6 -25.67 -29.13 21.07
C LEU A 6 -24.53 -28.79 20.10
N GLN A 7 -23.83 -29.78 19.51
CA GLN A 7 -22.71 -29.53 18.55
C GLN A 7 -23.05 -29.73 17.07
N GLN A 8 -24.31 -29.87 16.71
CA GLN A 8 -24.69 -30.14 15.30
C GLN A 8 -25.61 -29.11 14.65
N GLN A 9 -25.64 -27.86 15.13
CA GLN A 9 -26.40 -26.76 14.48
C GLN A 9 -25.58 -25.48 14.30
N GLY A 10 -24.30 -25.60 13.94
CA GLY A 10 -23.42 -24.48 13.64
C GLY A 10 -22.85 -24.53 12.20
N GLY A 11 -23.69 -24.63 11.20
CA GLY A 11 -23.15 -24.70 9.84
C GLY A 11 -24.18 -24.56 8.76
N PHE A 12 -24.75 -23.36 8.58
CA PHE A 12 -25.43 -22.97 7.33
C PHE A 12 -25.82 -21.49 7.37
N TYR A 13 -24.82 -20.60 7.29
CA TYR A 13 -25.02 -19.26 6.75
C TYR A 13 -23.95 -19.04 5.67
N GLY A 14 -24.23 -19.58 4.48
CA GLY A 14 -23.49 -19.23 3.27
C GLY A 14 -23.80 -17.78 2.91
N ALA A 15 -22.77 -16.95 2.85
CA ALA A 15 -22.82 -15.55 2.46
C ALA A 15 -23.02 -15.30 0.95
N ASP A 16 -23.63 -16.24 0.22
CA ASP A 16 -23.70 -16.21 -1.25
C ASP A 16 -25.10 -15.95 -1.83
N LYS A 17 -25.99 -15.25 -1.12
CA LYS A 17 -27.35 -14.98 -1.64
C LYS A 17 -27.85 -13.53 -1.57
N ALA A 18 -27.03 -12.55 -1.21
CA ALA A 18 -27.50 -11.15 -1.13
C ALA A 18 -27.71 -10.49 -2.51
N SER A 19 -26.93 -10.86 -3.52
CA SER A 19 -26.93 -10.16 -4.83
C SER A 19 -28.12 -10.44 -5.76
N LYS A 20 -28.84 -11.54 -5.57
CA LYS A 20 -29.97 -11.90 -6.47
C LYS A 20 -31.35 -11.39 -6.03
N ASN A 21 -31.49 -11.01 -4.74
CA ASN A 21 -32.78 -10.56 -4.21
C ASN A 21 -33.07 -9.07 -4.44
N ASP A 22 -32.06 -8.22 -4.62
CA ASP A 22 -32.27 -6.78 -4.79
C ASP A 22 -32.75 -6.41 -6.19
N VAL A 23 -32.29 -7.07 -7.24
CA VAL A 23 -32.75 -6.84 -8.61
C VAL A 23 -34.22 -7.28 -8.77
N LEU A 24 -34.58 -8.40 -8.13
CA LEU A 24 -35.98 -8.88 -8.12
C LEU A 24 -36.92 -7.94 -7.35
N GLY A 25 -36.41 -7.26 -6.31
CA GLY A 25 -37.15 -6.27 -5.52
C GLY A 25 -37.52 -5.03 -6.35
N LYS A 26 -36.58 -4.53 -7.14
CA LYS A 26 -36.77 -3.34 -7.99
C LYS A 26 -37.73 -3.57 -9.14
N ASP A 27 -37.55 -4.67 -9.86
CA ASP A 27 -38.43 -5.00 -11.00
C ASP A 27 -39.88 -5.34 -10.55
N ALA A 28 -40.01 -6.08 -9.44
CA ALA A 28 -41.30 -6.36 -8.84
C ALA A 28 -42.00 -5.07 -8.35
N PHE A 29 -41.24 -4.14 -7.77
CA PHE A 29 -41.73 -2.86 -7.30
C PHE A 29 -42.12 -1.93 -8.45
N LEU A 30 -41.30 -1.80 -9.52
CA LEU A 30 -41.67 -1.01 -10.71
C LEU A 30 -42.96 -1.52 -11.36
N LYS A 31 -43.16 -2.84 -11.34
CA LYS A 31 -44.39 -3.46 -11.82
C LYS A 31 -45.60 -3.13 -10.94
N LEU A 32 -45.44 -3.09 -9.62
CA LEU A 32 -46.48 -2.65 -8.68
C LEU A 32 -46.80 -1.16 -8.86
N LEU A 33 -45.80 -0.29 -9.04
CA LEU A 33 -45.96 1.14 -9.26
C LEU A 33 -46.74 1.43 -10.55
N VAL A 34 -46.40 0.74 -11.65
CA VAL A 34 -47.14 0.86 -12.93
C VAL A 34 -48.56 0.39 -12.75
N THR A 35 -48.80 -0.67 -11.97
CA THR A 35 -50.16 -1.17 -11.70
C THR A 35 -50.97 -0.21 -10.82
N GLN A 36 -50.35 0.45 -9.86
CA GLN A 36 -50.94 1.49 -9.00
C GLN A 36 -51.28 2.75 -9.81
N LEU A 37 -50.34 3.21 -10.67
CA LEU A 37 -50.59 4.36 -11.57
C LEU A 37 -51.75 4.14 -12.52
N GLN A 38 -52.01 2.88 -12.95
CA GLN A 38 -53.13 2.53 -13.80
C GLN A 38 -54.49 2.52 -13.06
N ASN A 39 -54.50 2.44 -11.72
CA ASN A 39 -55.70 2.36 -10.89
C ASN A 39 -55.89 3.56 -9.94
N GLN A 40 -55.12 4.65 -10.07
CA GLN A 40 -55.15 5.82 -9.19
C GLN A 40 -56.30 6.79 -9.53
N ASP A 41 -56.94 7.32 -8.46
CA ASP A 41 -57.90 8.41 -8.55
C ASP A 41 -57.13 9.76 -8.72
N PRO A 42 -57.41 10.57 -9.73
CA PRO A 42 -56.64 11.77 -10.08
C PRO A 42 -56.68 12.90 -9.03
N LEU A 43 -57.36 12.73 -7.89
CA LEU A 43 -57.57 13.81 -6.92
C LEU A 43 -56.56 13.86 -5.74
N ASN A 44 -55.65 12.89 -5.56
CA ASN A 44 -54.69 12.90 -4.43
C ASN A 44 -53.31 12.33 -4.78
N PRO A 45 -52.39 13.05 -5.46
CA PRO A 45 -51.09 12.55 -5.94
C PRO A 45 -49.92 12.77 -4.98
N LEU A 46 -50.13 13.02 -3.69
CA LEU A 46 -49.04 13.52 -2.81
C LEU A 46 -48.15 12.45 -2.17
N ASP A 47 -48.65 11.25 -1.89
CA ASP A 47 -47.87 10.18 -1.18
C ASP A 47 -46.83 9.48 -2.09
N ASP A 48 -47.04 9.50 -3.40
CA ASP A 48 -46.15 8.77 -4.33
C ASP A 48 -44.82 9.50 -4.61
N LYS A 49 -44.78 10.83 -4.48
CA LYS A 49 -43.55 11.61 -4.79
C LYS A 49 -42.42 11.40 -3.79
N GLU A 50 -42.75 11.27 -2.52
CA GLU A 50 -41.77 11.05 -1.48
C GLU A 50 -41.16 9.63 -1.59
N PHE A 51 -42.00 8.66 -1.93
CA PHE A 51 -41.55 7.28 -2.14
C PHE A 51 -40.68 7.13 -3.40
N ILE A 52 -41.01 7.82 -4.49
CA ILE A 52 -40.18 7.86 -5.71
C ILE A 52 -38.84 8.53 -5.42
N ALA A 53 -38.80 9.58 -4.60
CA ALA A 53 -37.53 10.24 -4.21
C ALA A 53 -36.62 9.31 -3.37
N GLN A 54 -37.21 8.57 -2.42
CA GLN A 54 -36.46 7.58 -1.63
C GLN A 54 -35.92 6.45 -2.53
N LEU A 55 -36.71 5.95 -3.47
CA LEU A 55 -36.26 4.95 -4.44
C LEU A 55 -35.15 5.45 -5.35
N ALA A 56 -35.23 6.68 -5.83
CA ALA A 56 -34.15 7.28 -6.61
C ALA A 56 -32.85 7.38 -5.78
N GLN A 57 -32.98 7.67 -4.50
CA GLN A 57 -31.84 7.70 -3.57
C GLN A 57 -31.26 6.30 -3.32
N PHE A 58 -32.10 5.28 -3.10
CA PHE A 58 -31.64 3.89 -3.00
C PHE A 58 -30.97 3.40 -4.29
N SER A 59 -31.57 3.69 -5.45
CA SER A 59 -30.97 3.33 -6.74
C SER A 59 -29.61 4.02 -6.97
N SER A 60 -29.45 5.27 -6.51
CA SER A 60 -28.17 5.98 -6.58
C SER A 60 -27.12 5.36 -5.65
N LEU A 61 -27.52 4.95 -4.44
CA LEU A 61 -26.65 4.24 -3.51
C LEU A 61 -26.22 2.87 -4.05
N GLU A 62 -27.16 2.12 -4.62
CA GLU A 62 -26.89 0.84 -5.29
C GLU A 62 -25.88 1.00 -6.43
N GLN A 63 -26.08 2.02 -7.28
CA GLN A 63 -25.15 2.32 -8.37
C GLN A 63 -23.77 2.69 -7.84
N MET A 64 -23.69 3.47 -6.74
CA MET A 64 -22.40 3.80 -6.09
C MET A 64 -21.72 2.55 -5.52
N THR A 65 -22.48 1.64 -4.94
CA THR A 65 -21.96 0.35 -4.45
C THR A 65 -21.43 -0.49 -5.60
N ASN A 66 -22.18 -0.64 -6.68
CA ASN A 66 -21.75 -1.38 -7.87
C ASN A 66 -20.50 -0.77 -8.52
N VAL A 67 -20.38 0.56 -8.54
CA VAL A 67 -19.17 1.27 -9.01
C VAL A 67 -18.00 0.97 -8.09
N SER A 68 -18.18 1.04 -6.77
CA SER A 68 -17.15 0.73 -5.79
C SER A 68 -16.64 -0.71 -5.91
N GLU A 69 -17.55 -1.67 -6.06
CA GLU A 69 -17.21 -3.08 -6.29
C GLU A 69 -16.49 -3.29 -7.62
N GLY A 70 -16.91 -2.57 -8.67
CA GLY A 70 -16.26 -2.60 -9.98
C GLY A 70 -14.81 -2.05 -9.92
N ILE A 71 -14.59 -0.98 -9.15
CA ILE A 71 -13.26 -0.42 -8.92
C ILE A 71 -12.40 -1.41 -8.13
N ALA A 72 -12.93 -2.01 -7.07
CA ALA A 72 -12.21 -3.01 -6.29
C ALA A 72 -11.78 -4.22 -7.15
N ALA A 73 -12.68 -4.73 -7.99
CA ALA A 73 -12.38 -5.82 -8.91
C ALA A 73 -11.35 -5.44 -9.99
N LEU A 74 -11.34 -4.17 -10.44
CA LEU A 74 -10.34 -3.65 -11.37
C LEU A 74 -8.97 -3.57 -10.70
N THR A 75 -8.90 -3.06 -9.47
CA THR A 75 -7.67 -2.98 -8.68
C THR A 75 -7.07 -4.38 -8.47
N GLU A 76 -7.89 -5.37 -8.13
CA GLU A 76 -7.44 -6.76 -7.98
C GLU A 76 -6.86 -7.34 -9.29
N LYS A 77 -7.53 -7.09 -10.41
CA LYS A 77 -7.01 -7.53 -11.73
C LYS A 77 -5.70 -6.85 -12.09
N THR A 78 -5.56 -5.57 -11.80
CA THR A 78 -4.31 -4.84 -12.04
C THR A 78 -3.18 -5.44 -11.21
N ALA A 79 -3.41 -5.68 -9.92
CA ALA A 79 -2.42 -6.30 -9.04
C ALA A 79 -2.01 -7.73 -9.51
N GLN A 80 -2.95 -8.52 -10.04
CA GLN A 80 -2.63 -9.82 -10.65
C GLN A 80 -1.74 -9.68 -11.89
N GLN A 81 -2.00 -8.70 -12.74
CA GLN A 81 -1.19 -8.42 -13.93
C GLN A 81 0.21 -7.93 -13.55
N ASP A 82 0.31 -7.04 -12.56
CA ASP A 82 1.57 -6.56 -12.02
C ASP A 82 2.39 -7.71 -11.43
N MET A 83 1.75 -8.63 -10.68
CA MET A 83 2.41 -9.81 -10.14
C MET A 83 3.02 -10.69 -11.24
N LEU A 84 2.30 -10.93 -12.35
CA LEU A 84 2.83 -11.69 -13.48
C LEU A 84 4.03 -11.01 -14.13
N SER A 85 3.98 -9.70 -14.26
CA SER A 85 5.08 -8.88 -14.80
C SER A 85 6.28 -8.90 -13.85
N ALA A 86 6.00 -8.82 -12.55
CA ALA A 86 6.99 -8.78 -11.48
C ALA A 86 7.86 -10.05 -11.39
N VAL A 87 7.35 -11.23 -11.81
CA VAL A 87 8.12 -12.50 -11.79
C VAL A 87 9.45 -12.37 -12.54
N SER A 88 9.49 -11.58 -13.61
CA SER A 88 10.70 -11.36 -14.39
C SER A 88 11.82 -10.61 -13.64
N TYR A 89 11.54 -10.05 -12.47
CA TYR A 89 12.49 -9.30 -11.65
C TYR A 89 13.19 -10.16 -10.60
N ILE A 90 12.70 -11.37 -10.33
CA ILE A 90 13.36 -12.29 -9.39
C ILE A 90 14.80 -12.52 -9.81
N GLY A 91 15.73 -12.36 -8.88
CA GLY A 91 17.18 -12.46 -9.11
C GLY A 91 17.83 -11.21 -9.69
N LYS A 92 17.05 -10.18 -10.06
CA LYS A 92 17.60 -8.90 -10.50
C LYS A 92 17.78 -7.95 -9.32
N GLU A 93 18.74 -7.07 -9.42
CA GLU A 93 18.90 -5.95 -8.51
C GLU A 93 17.96 -4.82 -8.94
N VAL A 94 17.23 -4.25 -8.00
CA VAL A 94 16.31 -3.13 -8.23
C VAL A 94 16.68 -1.96 -7.31
N THR A 95 16.42 -0.75 -7.81
CA THR A 95 16.43 0.47 -7.00
C THR A 95 15.01 1.00 -6.97
N ALA A 96 14.54 1.35 -5.79
CA ALA A 96 13.20 1.84 -5.56
C ALA A 96 13.22 3.06 -4.64
N GLU A 97 12.20 3.90 -4.73
CA GLU A 97 11.95 4.92 -3.72
C GLU A 97 11.73 4.27 -2.35
N GLY A 98 12.38 4.82 -1.31
CA GLY A 98 12.26 4.26 0.02
C GLY A 98 13.35 4.72 0.97
N SER A 99 13.10 4.50 2.25
CA SER A 99 13.96 4.92 3.36
C SER A 99 14.34 3.78 4.32
N SER A 100 13.99 2.53 3.93
CA SER A 100 14.17 1.36 4.80
C SER A 100 15.62 0.84 4.79
N MET A 101 16.09 0.43 5.97
CA MET A 101 17.37 -0.22 6.19
C MET A 101 17.18 -1.52 6.95
N THR A 102 18.00 -2.52 6.68
CA THR A 102 18.09 -3.74 7.49
C THR A 102 19.42 -3.76 8.23
N LYS A 103 19.36 -3.97 9.54
CA LYS A 103 20.52 -4.23 10.38
C LYS A 103 20.59 -5.72 10.70
N ALA A 104 21.71 -6.35 10.33
CA ALA A 104 22.00 -7.76 10.64
C ALA A 104 23.40 -7.87 11.26
N GLY A 105 23.46 -8.05 12.57
CA GLY A 105 24.72 -8.00 13.30
C GLY A 105 25.39 -6.62 13.16
N ASN A 106 26.59 -6.59 12.58
CA ASN A 106 27.33 -5.36 12.33
C ASN A 106 27.10 -4.77 10.92
N TYR A 107 26.34 -5.45 10.10
CA TYR A 107 26.03 -4.97 8.76
C TYR A 107 24.71 -4.19 8.76
N VAL A 108 24.72 -3.03 8.09
CA VAL A 108 23.54 -2.21 7.84
C VAL A 108 23.47 -1.91 6.34
N THR A 109 22.31 -2.11 5.74
CA THR A 109 22.12 -1.78 4.32
C THR A 109 22.17 -0.27 4.10
N PRO A 110 22.81 0.22 3.03
CA PRO A 110 22.82 1.64 2.71
C PRO A 110 21.46 2.13 2.23
N VAL A 111 21.22 3.42 2.43
CA VAL A 111 20.17 4.20 1.76
C VAL A 111 20.84 5.28 0.92
N TYR A 112 20.41 5.43 -0.31
CA TYR A 112 20.88 6.48 -1.20
C TYR A 112 19.95 7.68 -1.06
N PHE A 113 20.50 8.88 -1.14
CA PHE A 113 19.69 10.09 -1.12
C PHE A 113 20.24 11.15 -2.06
N THR A 114 19.34 11.94 -2.61
CA THR A 114 19.68 13.04 -3.53
C THR A 114 19.24 14.35 -2.90
N LEU A 115 20.14 15.33 -2.89
CA LEU A 115 19.82 16.71 -2.53
C LEU A 115 19.59 17.51 -3.80
N ASP A 116 18.44 18.17 -3.91
CA ASP A 116 18.09 19.00 -5.06
C ASP A 116 18.92 20.29 -5.11
N ASP A 117 19.37 20.78 -3.94
CA ASP A 117 20.18 22.00 -3.82
C ASP A 117 21.23 21.84 -2.71
N ALA A 118 22.16 22.78 -2.65
CA ALA A 118 23.19 22.80 -1.61
C ALA A 118 22.58 23.01 -0.21
N ALA A 119 22.99 22.17 0.74
CA ALA A 119 22.53 22.22 2.13
C ALA A 119 23.65 22.62 3.07
N ALA A 120 23.38 23.58 3.98
CA ALA A 120 24.28 23.93 5.07
C ALA A 120 24.27 22.86 6.16
N GLN A 121 23.13 22.21 6.36
CA GLN A 121 22.93 21.15 7.34
C GLN A 121 22.00 20.09 6.78
N VAL A 122 22.36 18.82 6.99
CA VAL A 122 21.51 17.65 6.70
C VAL A 122 21.48 16.79 7.95
N PHE A 123 20.30 16.37 8.37
CA PHE A 123 20.10 15.46 9.48
C PHE A 123 19.52 14.15 8.94
N ALA A 124 20.18 13.03 9.24
CA ALA A 124 19.69 11.69 9.03
C ALA A 124 19.15 11.15 10.35
N ASN A 125 17.83 10.98 10.45
CA ASN A 125 17.15 10.51 11.64
C ASN A 125 16.74 9.04 11.44
N VAL A 126 17.32 8.14 12.22
CA VAL A 126 17.08 6.71 12.17
C VAL A 126 16.03 6.32 13.19
N TYR A 127 15.00 5.61 12.75
CA TYR A 127 13.88 5.15 13.58
C TYR A 127 13.80 3.62 13.56
N ASP A 128 13.36 3.05 14.69
CA ASP A 128 13.04 1.62 14.79
C ASP A 128 11.61 1.31 14.24
N GLU A 129 11.23 0.03 14.23
CA GLU A 129 9.90 -0.43 13.80
C GLU A 129 8.74 0.19 14.62
N ASN A 130 9.01 0.62 15.86
CA ASN A 130 8.03 1.28 16.74
C ASN A 130 7.99 2.80 16.55
N LYS A 131 8.72 3.33 15.55
CA LYS A 131 8.87 4.77 15.27
C LYS A 131 9.58 5.54 16.41
N ASN A 132 10.38 4.87 17.23
CA ASN A 132 11.26 5.54 18.17
C ASN A 132 12.51 6.00 17.46
N LEU A 133 12.93 7.24 17.74
CA LEU A 133 14.18 7.79 17.22
C LEU A 133 15.36 7.11 17.93
N VAL A 134 16.19 6.40 17.17
CA VAL A 134 17.36 5.63 17.67
C VAL A 134 18.64 6.43 17.56
N ARG A 135 18.81 7.16 16.46
CA ARG A 135 20.03 7.93 16.17
C ARG A 135 19.71 9.11 15.27
N THR A 136 20.41 10.22 15.45
CA THR A 136 20.49 11.31 14.48
C THR A 136 21.95 11.53 14.12
N GLU A 137 22.23 11.55 12.83
CA GLU A 137 23.54 11.96 12.30
C GLU A 137 23.42 13.29 11.59
N LYS A 138 24.40 14.15 11.77
CA LYS A 138 24.42 15.49 11.20
C LYS A 138 25.58 15.62 10.21
N PHE A 139 25.25 16.08 9.02
CA PHE A 139 26.19 16.46 7.97
C PHE A 139 26.14 17.97 7.75
N THR A 140 27.26 18.54 7.36
CA THR A 140 27.36 19.99 7.12
C THR A 140 27.98 20.25 5.75
N SER A 141 27.51 21.35 5.11
CA SER A 141 28.08 21.83 3.84
C SER A 141 28.08 20.78 2.71
N MET A 142 26.92 20.18 2.46
CA MET A 142 26.72 19.26 1.34
C MET A 142 26.30 20.05 0.09
N GLN A 143 26.84 19.66 -1.07
CA GLN A 143 26.41 20.18 -2.37
C GLN A 143 25.17 19.43 -2.86
N ALA A 144 24.46 19.97 -3.89
CA ALA A 144 23.48 19.20 -4.60
C ALA A 144 24.07 17.95 -5.25
N GLY A 145 23.35 16.83 -5.26
CA GLY A 145 23.78 15.58 -5.88
C GLY A 145 23.38 14.34 -5.11
N GLU A 146 23.88 13.20 -5.57
CA GLU A 146 23.58 11.88 -5.03
C GLU A 146 24.63 11.48 -3.96
N PHE A 147 24.14 10.91 -2.86
CA PHE A 147 24.95 10.46 -1.72
C PHE A 147 24.47 9.09 -1.24
N SER A 148 25.33 8.40 -0.49
CA SER A 148 24.95 7.18 0.24
C SER A 148 25.10 7.40 1.74
N PHE A 149 24.14 6.92 2.49
CA PHE A 149 24.14 6.90 3.94
C PHE A 149 24.16 5.45 4.43
N THR A 150 25.10 5.15 5.30
CA THR A 150 25.15 3.87 6.01
C THR A 150 25.28 4.17 7.49
N TRP A 151 24.26 3.81 8.26
CA TRP A 151 24.24 3.97 9.70
C TRP A 151 25.25 3.03 10.36
N ASP A 152 25.95 3.48 11.40
CA ASP A 152 26.94 2.69 12.18
C ASP A 152 26.30 1.57 13.02
N GLY A 153 24.96 1.53 13.10
CA GLY A 153 24.21 0.53 13.86
C GLY A 153 24.19 0.78 15.37
N LEU A 154 24.58 1.98 15.83
CA LEU A 154 24.60 2.35 17.24
C LEU A 154 23.44 3.28 17.61
N ASP A 155 22.98 3.15 18.85
CA ASP A 155 21.99 4.07 19.44
C ASP A 155 22.64 5.39 19.92
N TYR A 156 21.84 6.27 20.51
CA TYR A 156 22.35 7.53 21.11
C TYR A 156 23.37 7.34 22.21
N ASN A 157 23.37 6.19 22.90
CA ASN A 157 24.29 5.89 24.01
C ASN A 157 25.56 5.21 23.52
N GLY A 158 25.67 4.95 22.21
CA GLY A 158 26.78 4.22 21.61
C GLY A 158 26.68 2.70 21.77
N ASN A 159 25.52 2.17 22.19
CA ASN A 159 25.29 0.73 22.25
C ASN A 159 24.84 0.22 20.88
N ALA A 160 25.21 -1.04 20.58
CA ALA A 160 24.71 -1.69 19.37
C ALA A 160 23.19 -1.83 19.42
N ALA A 161 22.50 -1.29 18.43
CA ALA A 161 21.08 -1.48 18.26
C ALA A 161 20.77 -2.95 17.88
N ASN A 162 19.55 -3.40 18.12
CA ASN A 162 19.14 -4.77 17.77
C ASN A 162 19.16 -4.99 16.25
N SER A 163 19.33 -6.24 15.83
CA SER A 163 19.07 -6.61 14.42
C SER A 163 17.58 -6.47 14.12
N GLY A 164 17.24 -5.93 12.96
CA GLY A 164 15.86 -5.64 12.57
C GLY A 164 15.78 -4.65 11.41
N GLN A 165 14.58 -4.20 11.12
CA GLN A 165 14.33 -3.16 10.14
C GLN A 165 14.28 -1.78 10.79
N TYR A 166 14.80 -0.80 10.08
CA TYR A 166 14.89 0.60 10.49
C TYR A 166 14.48 1.47 9.31
N GLU A 167 14.09 2.71 9.59
CA GLU A 167 13.82 3.71 8.58
C GLU A 167 14.68 4.93 8.84
N VAL A 168 15.18 5.58 7.78
CA VAL A 168 15.90 6.84 7.88
C VAL A 168 15.12 7.96 7.18
N TYR A 169 14.94 9.07 7.88
CA TYR A 169 14.34 10.27 7.32
C TYR A 169 15.35 11.40 7.34
N PHE A 170 15.48 12.08 6.19
CA PHE A 170 16.39 13.20 6.04
C PHE A 170 15.62 14.52 6.18
N SER A 171 16.26 15.49 6.82
CA SER A 171 15.86 16.88 6.75
C SER A 171 17.08 17.72 6.39
N ALA A 172 16.94 18.64 5.44
CA ALA A 172 18.03 19.44 4.93
C ALA A 172 17.64 20.93 4.88
N GLU A 173 18.57 21.79 5.27
CA GLU A 173 18.42 23.24 5.26
C GLU A 173 19.52 23.88 4.44
N SER A 174 19.17 24.80 3.57
CA SER A 174 20.09 25.61 2.79
C SER A 174 20.85 26.63 3.66
N PRO A 175 21.89 27.28 3.17
CA PRO A 175 22.57 28.36 3.89
C PRO A 175 21.67 29.57 4.24
N THR A 176 20.54 29.71 3.57
CA THR A 176 19.55 30.75 3.83
C THR A 176 18.45 30.33 4.81
N GLY A 177 18.48 29.09 5.32
CA GLY A 177 17.48 28.52 6.21
C GLY A 177 16.23 27.98 5.50
N ALA A 178 16.23 27.92 4.17
CA ALA A 178 15.15 27.27 3.41
C ALA A 178 15.30 25.75 3.42
N THR A 179 14.17 25.03 3.44
CA THR A 179 14.16 23.56 3.33
C THR A 179 14.67 23.13 1.96
N VAL A 180 15.59 22.18 1.94
CA VAL A 180 16.07 21.51 0.72
C VAL A 180 15.35 20.17 0.60
N PHE A 181 14.86 19.87 -0.59
CA PHE A 181 14.21 18.60 -0.88
C PHE A 181 15.23 17.46 -0.88
N VAL A 182 14.84 16.33 -0.30
CA VAL A 182 15.69 15.13 -0.22
C VAL A 182 14.88 13.94 -0.72
N ASP A 183 15.31 13.40 -1.85
CA ASP A 183 14.80 12.14 -2.37
C ASP A 183 15.59 10.97 -1.79
N THR A 184 14.94 9.84 -1.49
CA THR A 184 15.60 8.65 -0.95
C THR A 184 15.34 7.42 -1.80
N GLU A 185 16.36 6.61 -1.99
CA GLU A 185 16.30 5.35 -2.72
C GLU A 185 16.95 4.22 -1.94
N VAL A 186 16.38 3.03 -2.11
CA VAL A 186 16.93 1.78 -1.57
C VAL A 186 17.20 0.81 -2.71
N SER A 187 18.25 0.01 -2.58
CA SER A 187 18.57 -1.03 -3.56
C SER A 187 18.63 -2.40 -2.91
N GLY A 188 18.43 -3.44 -3.73
CA GLY A 188 18.58 -4.83 -3.32
C GLY A 188 18.14 -5.82 -4.39
N THR A 189 18.56 -7.07 -4.21
CA THR A 189 18.17 -8.17 -5.11
C THR A 189 16.79 -8.69 -4.74
N VAL A 190 15.90 -8.79 -5.72
CA VAL A 190 14.55 -9.35 -5.55
C VAL A 190 14.64 -10.86 -5.34
N THR A 191 14.12 -11.36 -4.21
CA THR A 191 14.11 -12.79 -3.87
C THR A 191 12.71 -13.40 -3.92
N ALA A 192 11.67 -12.61 -3.71
CA ALA A 192 10.29 -13.06 -3.79
C ALA A 192 9.36 -11.90 -4.19
N ILE A 193 8.15 -12.28 -4.60
CA ILE A 193 7.06 -11.36 -4.91
C ILE A 193 5.90 -11.70 -3.99
N GLU A 194 5.30 -10.70 -3.42
CA GLU A 194 4.18 -10.82 -2.49
C GLU A 194 3.03 -9.93 -2.97
N GLN A 195 1.81 -10.38 -2.73
CA GLN A 195 0.61 -9.57 -2.92
C GLN A 195 -0.02 -9.27 -1.57
N GLY A 196 -0.42 -8.04 -1.34
CA GLY A 196 -1.11 -7.60 -0.13
C GLY A 196 -1.84 -6.29 -0.38
N ASP A 197 -3.02 -6.13 0.21
CA ASP A 197 -3.84 -4.91 0.14
C ASP A 197 -4.14 -4.41 -1.29
N GLY A 198 -4.19 -5.33 -2.28
CA GLY A 198 -4.40 -5.00 -3.68
C GLY A 198 -3.15 -4.48 -4.42
N GLU A 199 -1.99 -4.52 -3.79
CA GLU A 199 -0.71 -4.10 -4.35
C GLU A 199 0.28 -5.26 -4.46
N THR A 200 1.23 -5.11 -5.39
CA THR A 200 2.33 -6.07 -5.58
C THR A 200 3.61 -5.52 -4.93
N TYR A 201 4.27 -6.37 -4.16
CA TYR A 201 5.49 -6.04 -3.45
C TYR A 201 6.63 -6.96 -3.83
N PHE A 202 7.83 -6.43 -3.83
CA PHE A 202 9.06 -7.19 -3.88
C PHE A 202 9.63 -7.39 -2.48
N ARG A 203 10.05 -8.63 -2.19
CA ARG A 203 10.91 -8.91 -1.04
C ARG A 203 12.36 -8.93 -1.51
N LEU A 204 13.18 -8.11 -0.87
CA LEU A 204 14.61 -8.08 -1.12
C LEU A 204 15.35 -9.17 -0.33
N GLY A 205 16.57 -9.47 -0.73
CA GLY A 205 17.42 -10.51 -0.09
C GLY A 205 17.75 -10.24 1.37
N ASP A 206 17.65 -9.01 1.82
CA ASP A 206 17.83 -8.57 3.21
C ASP A 206 16.52 -8.52 4.02
N GLY A 207 15.40 -8.97 3.43
CA GLY A 207 14.08 -9.05 4.05
C GLY A 207 13.22 -7.79 3.94
N ARG A 208 13.75 -6.67 3.40
CA ARG A 208 12.96 -5.47 3.16
C ARG A 208 11.86 -5.74 2.12
N LYS A 209 10.74 -5.03 2.28
CA LYS A 209 9.60 -5.07 1.38
C LYS A 209 9.48 -3.70 0.69
N ILE A 210 9.44 -3.69 -0.63
CA ILE A 210 9.26 -2.48 -1.44
C ILE A 210 8.07 -2.66 -2.38
N SER A 211 7.33 -1.58 -2.66
CA SER A 211 6.23 -1.62 -3.62
C SER A 211 6.76 -1.76 -5.05
N PHE A 212 6.07 -2.54 -5.87
CA PHE A 212 6.37 -2.64 -7.30
C PHE A 212 6.23 -1.27 -8.00
N ALA A 213 5.31 -0.44 -7.54
CA ALA A 213 5.08 0.90 -8.10
C ALA A 213 6.22 1.88 -7.83
N ASP A 214 7.03 1.66 -6.76
CA ASP A 214 8.10 2.55 -6.35
C ASP A 214 9.44 2.25 -7.05
N ILE A 215 9.48 1.24 -7.93
CA ILE A 215 10.70 0.86 -8.63
C ILE A 215 11.10 1.93 -9.65
N ARG A 216 12.33 2.38 -9.54
CA ARG A 216 12.93 3.38 -10.44
C ARG A 216 13.89 2.76 -11.47
N LYS A 217 14.69 1.77 -11.04
CA LYS A 217 15.70 1.14 -11.90
C LYS A 217 15.74 -0.38 -11.69
N VAL A 218 16.08 -1.09 -12.74
CA VAL A 218 16.32 -2.54 -12.70
C VAL A 218 17.70 -2.80 -13.31
N ILE A 219 18.55 -3.43 -12.55
CA ILE A 219 19.90 -3.76 -12.97
C ILE A 219 19.96 -5.28 -13.15
N GLN A 220 20.33 -5.71 -14.35
CA GLN A 220 20.57 -7.12 -14.57
C GLN A 220 21.97 -7.44 -14.03
N PRO A 221 22.10 -8.41 -13.10
CA PRO A 221 23.42 -8.81 -12.63
C PRO A 221 24.23 -9.26 -13.85
N VAL A 222 25.39 -8.67 -14.03
CA VAL A 222 26.37 -9.20 -14.99
C VAL A 222 26.77 -10.57 -14.43
N ALA A 223 26.48 -11.64 -15.17
CA ALA A 223 26.92 -12.97 -14.80
C ALA A 223 28.45 -12.88 -14.59
N ALA A 224 28.91 -13.23 -13.37
CA ALA A 224 30.35 -13.35 -13.14
C ALA A 224 30.87 -14.39 -14.13
N GLU A 225 31.71 -13.97 -15.08
CA GLU A 225 32.42 -14.91 -15.95
C GLU A 225 33.20 -15.85 -15.04
N THR A 226 32.77 -17.10 -14.99
CA THR A 226 33.52 -18.17 -14.35
C THR A 226 34.78 -18.34 -15.20
N GLN A 227 35.90 -17.80 -14.76
CA GLN A 227 37.20 -18.13 -15.34
C GLN A 227 37.46 -19.59 -14.98
N GLU A 228 37.41 -20.47 -16.00
CA GLU A 228 37.98 -21.81 -15.96
C GLU A 228 39.51 -21.78 -15.92
#